data_586ddfbf662d102ee4fb6690e8e56694
#
_entry.id   586ddfbf662d102ee4fb6690e8e56694
#
_cell.length_a   1.000
_cell.length_b   1.000
_cell.length_c   1.000
_cell.angle_alpha   90.00
_cell.angle_beta   90.00
_cell.angle_gamma   90.00
#
_symmetry.space_group_name_H-M   'P 1'
#
loop_
_entity.id
_entity.type
_entity.pdbx_description
1 polymer ?
#
loop_
_entity_poly.entity_id
_entity_poly.type
_entity_poly.pdbx_seq_one_letter_code
_entity_poly.pdbx_strand_id
1 'polypeptide(L)'
;MRRRRVFYIPGYDPIHPRRYRELYRKEGAEQAMISGYSLALAAKRTRGPYGWHATAEMDGMRVETDLEVLVWSDIVRGSMEATIPGTYWQLLRTAWIYISSGALRRLMRLRKGPVIAALYPVGMLLVQAILALLLAWGVAQALGLLAGLAGLGGSLAALLCSVPGLGAGYALLHWFKKRDGKFFAYYLMHDYAHTAAHHGEMAPELEVRMRRFRELISEALQDKELDEVLVVGHSSGAHLGVSVLADLIRAGLPADRPVLGFLSLGQVVPMVSFLPRALRLRTDLQYLCQREELAWVDVTAPGDGCAFALCDPVAVSGVAPKGKRWPLVISAAFTQTLSPERWRQLRWRFFRLHFQYLCAFDRPGDYDYFRITAGPLTLADRYRDRNPSRSRIDLPISKFTSVAAE
;
A
#
# COMPACT_ATOMS: atom_id res chain seq x y z
N MET A 1 2.07 6.92 29.25
CA MET A 1 3.21 6.59 28.36
C MET A 1 4.00 7.85 28.06
N ARG A 2 5.35 7.76 28.04
CA ARG A 2 6.27 8.92 27.82
C ARG A 2 7.18 8.74 26.61
N ARG A 3 7.55 7.51 26.24
CA ARG A 3 8.50 7.21 25.17
C ARG A 3 7.97 6.13 24.25
N ARG A 4 8.02 6.39 22.93
CA ARG A 4 7.58 5.47 21.88
C ARG A 4 8.61 5.39 20.76
N ARG A 5 8.72 4.24 20.13
CA ARG A 5 9.40 4.06 18.85
C ARG A 5 8.43 3.54 17.79
N VAL A 6 8.34 4.23 16.67
CA VAL A 6 7.42 3.91 15.58
C VAL A 6 8.20 3.46 14.36
N PHE A 7 7.85 2.30 13.81
CA PHE A 7 8.39 1.78 12.56
C PHE A 7 7.31 1.84 11.48
N TYR A 8 7.49 2.71 10.49
CA TYR A 8 6.57 2.86 9.37
C TYR A 8 7.04 2.05 8.17
N ILE A 9 6.23 1.10 7.70
CA ILE A 9 6.44 0.30 6.50
C ILE A 9 5.56 0.90 5.40
N PRO A 10 6.15 1.60 4.40
CA PRO A 10 5.39 2.19 3.30
C PRO A 10 4.80 1.11 2.37
N GLY A 11 3.80 1.50 1.59
CA GLY A 11 3.31 0.74 0.45
C GLY A 11 4.34 0.66 -0.68
N TYR A 12 3.89 0.22 -1.84
CA TYR A 12 4.70 0.19 -3.07
C TYR A 12 5.01 1.63 -3.53
N ASP A 13 6.05 2.23 -2.97
CA ASP A 13 6.41 3.63 -3.18
C ASP A 13 7.90 3.77 -3.52
N PRO A 14 8.25 4.21 -4.75
CA PRO A 14 9.63 4.39 -5.18
C PRO A 14 10.26 5.67 -4.62
N ILE A 15 9.48 6.54 -3.97
CA ILE A 15 9.92 7.87 -3.56
C ILE A 15 10.79 7.77 -2.29
N HIS A 16 11.77 8.69 -2.20
CA HIS A 16 12.66 8.76 -1.05
C HIS A 16 11.87 9.01 0.26
N PRO A 17 12.23 8.37 1.39
CA PRO A 17 11.48 8.42 2.65
C PRO A 17 11.35 9.82 3.27
N ARG A 18 12.14 10.80 2.83
CA ARG A 18 12.02 12.21 3.23
C ARG A 18 10.61 12.76 3.02
N ARG A 19 9.87 12.25 2.01
CA ARG A 19 8.49 12.69 1.78
C ARG A 19 7.57 12.40 2.98
N TYR A 20 7.76 11.29 3.69
CA TYR A 20 6.94 10.94 4.85
C TYR A 20 7.19 11.87 6.04
N ARG A 21 8.45 12.28 6.25
CA ARG A 21 8.78 13.29 7.25
C ARG A 21 8.13 14.62 6.94
N GLU A 22 8.19 15.08 5.68
CA GLU A 22 7.57 16.35 5.27
C GLU A 22 6.04 16.28 5.33
N LEU A 23 5.44 15.15 4.97
CA LEU A 23 4.01 14.90 5.15
C LEU A 23 3.64 14.97 6.63
N TYR A 24 4.35 14.24 7.49
CA TYR A 24 4.11 14.23 8.93
C TYR A 24 4.26 15.63 9.55
N ARG A 25 5.28 16.37 9.12
CA ARG A 25 5.51 17.76 9.59
C ARG A 25 4.35 18.68 9.24
N LYS A 26 3.91 18.66 7.98
CA LYS A 26 2.86 19.53 7.47
C LYS A 26 1.49 19.17 8.07
N GLU A 27 1.11 17.93 7.90
CA GLU A 27 -0.22 17.45 8.30
C GLU A 27 -0.35 17.34 9.83
N GLY A 28 0.75 17.02 10.53
CA GLY A 28 0.79 17.01 12.00
C GLY A 28 0.61 18.40 12.62
N ALA A 29 1.22 19.41 12.03
CA ALA A 29 1.00 20.79 12.46
C ALA A 29 -0.45 21.26 12.24
N GLU A 30 -1.05 20.87 11.10
CA GLU A 30 -2.46 21.14 10.80
C GLU A 30 -3.38 20.43 11.79
N GLN A 31 -3.15 19.13 12.04
CA GLN A 31 -3.96 18.37 12.98
C GLN A 31 -3.83 18.89 14.42
N ALA A 32 -2.63 19.28 14.83
CA ALA A 32 -2.38 19.84 16.16
C ALA A 32 -3.21 21.11 16.40
N MET A 33 -3.28 22.01 15.41
CA MET A 33 -4.14 23.18 15.46
C MET A 33 -5.63 22.82 15.59
N ILE A 34 -6.08 21.85 14.78
CA ILE A 34 -7.50 21.44 14.76
C ILE A 34 -7.91 20.78 16.08
N SER A 35 -7.04 19.93 16.63
CA SER A 35 -7.33 19.06 17.78
C SER A 35 -6.88 19.65 19.12
N GLY A 36 -6.24 20.82 19.13
CA GLY A 36 -5.85 21.55 20.35
C GLY A 36 -4.71 20.91 21.15
N TYR A 37 -3.72 20.30 20.45
CA TYR A 37 -2.50 19.80 21.08
C TYR A 37 -1.24 20.38 20.43
N SER A 38 -0.07 20.18 21.05
CA SER A 38 1.20 20.59 20.46
C SER A 38 1.94 19.40 19.86
N LEU A 39 2.62 19.63 18.73
CA LEU A 39 3.46 18.64 18.05
C LEU A 39 4.65 19.34 17.38
N ALA A 40 5.85 19.04 17.85
CA ALA A 40 7.10 19.57 17.32
C ALA A 40 7.98 18.46 16.75
N LEU A 41 8.65 18.72 15.62
CA LEU A 41 9.55 17.78 14.99
C LEU A 41 11.00 18.25 15.08
N ALA A 42 11.90 17.31 15.35
CA ALA A 42 13.33 17.49 15.36
C ALA A 42 14.07 16.41 14.56
N ALA A 43 15.38 16.53 14.44
CA ALA A 43 16.20 15.45 13.92
C ALA A 43 16.14 14.24 14.86
N LYS A 44 16.12 13.02 14.28
CA LYS A 44 16.17 11.79 15.07
C LYS A 44 17.44 11.71 15.89
N ARG A 45 17.34 11.25 17.12
CA ARG A 45 18.46 11.13 18.07
C ARG A 45 19.06 9.72 18.11
N THR A 46 18.26 8.70 17.77
CA THR A 46 18.68 7.29 17.75
C THR A 46 19.42 6.93 16.45
N ARG A 47 20.31 5.93 16.52
CA ARG A 47 20.89 5.32 15.31
C ARG A 47 19.86 4.43 14.62
N GLY A 48 20.02 4.16 13.31
CA GLY A 48 19.15 3.26 12.56
C GLY A 48 18.60 3.87 11.27
N PRO A 49 17.43 3.41 10.77
CA PRO A 49 16.83 3.87 9.52
C PRO A 49 16.54 5.37 9.48
N TYR A 50 16.30 5.89 8.28
CA TYR A 50 15.84 7.26 8.12
C TYR A 50 14.59 7.52 8.95
N GLY A 51 14.56 8.64 9.67
CA GLY A 51 13.45 8.98 10.56
C GLY A 51 13.56 10.40 11.11
N TRP A 52 12.68 10.69 12.07
CA TRP A 52 12.62 11.96 12.78
C TRP A 52 12.19 11.73 14.22
N HIS A 53 12.46 12.72 15.06
CA HIS A 53 11.98 12.78 16.42
C HIS A 53 10.76 13.70 16.50
N ALA A 54 9.74 13.30 17.24
CA ALA A 54 8.55 14.09 17.53
C ALA A 54 8.37 14.24 19.03
N THR A 55 8.10 15.46 19.47
CA THR A 55 7.68 15.77 20.85
C THR A 55 6.26 16.29 20.80
N ALA A 56 5.35 15.68 21.53
CA ALA A 56 3.95 16.09 21.61
C ALA A 56 3.54 16.36 23.05
N GLU A 57 2.65 17.35 23.23
CA GLU A 57 1.95 17.58 24.49
C GLU A 57 0.46 17.40 24.22
N MET A 58 -0.11 16.33 24.76
CA MET A 58 -1.50 15.93 24.59
C MET A 58 -2.08 15.47 25.91
N ASP A 59 -3.28 15.93 26.22
CA ASP A 59 -4.01 15.54 27.42
C ASP A 59 -3.19 15.76 28.71
N GLY A 60 -2.41 16.88 28.76
CA GLY A 60 -1.52 17.22 29.87
C GLY A 60 -0.25 16.38 30.00
N MET A 61 0.03 15.51 29.05
CA MET A 61 1.20 14.63 29.06
C MET A 61 2.15 14.97 27.90
N ARG A 62 3.46 14.99 28.21
CA ARG A 62 4.51 15.11 27.20
C ARG A 62 5.01 13.71 26.78
N VAL A 63 5.04 13.48 25.48
CA VAL A 63 5.48 12.23 24.87
C VAL A 63 6.59 12.50 23.87
N GLU A 64 7.61 11.68 23.91
CA GLU A 64 8.73 11.67 22.94
C GLU A 64 8.65 10.42 22.07
N THR A 65 8.70 10.60 20.75
CA THR A 65 8.57 9.51 19.79
C THR A 65 9.66 9.60 18.74
N ASP A 66 10.41 8.53 18.53
CA ASP A 66 11.26 8.35 17.35
C ASP A 66 10.47 7.59 16.28
N LEU A 67 10.28 8.22 15.11
CA LEU A 67 9.62 7.61 13.95
C LEU A 67 10.68 7.24 12.92
N GLU A 68 10.65 6.00 12.46
CA GLU A 68 11.60 5.43 11.51
C GLU A 68 10.88 4.80 10.32
N VAL A 69 11.41 5.02 9.12
CA VAL A 69 10.86 4.44 7.89
C VAL A 69 11.64 3.19 7.52
N LEU A 70 10.96 2.07 7.48
CA LEU A 70 11.51 0.79 7.04
C LEU A 70 11.49 0.74 5.50
N VAL A 71 12.59 1.20 4.91
CA VAL A 71 12.69 1.48 3.47
C VAL A 71 12.87 0.20 2.65
N TRP A 72 12.06 0.05 1.60
CA TRP A 72 12.19 -0.96 0.55
C TRP A 72 11.96 -0.38 -0.86
N SER A 73 12.04 0.94 -0.98
CA SER A 73 11.84 1.69 -2.24
C SER A 73 12.89 1.38 -3.32
N ASP A 74 14.03 0.83 -2.98
CA ASP A 74 15.03 0.32 -3.93
C ASP A 74 14.53 -0.94 -4.65
N ILE A 75 13.90 -1.88 -3.94
CA ILE A 75 13.25 -3.06 -4.52
C ILE A 75 12.10 -2.60 -5.43
N VAL A 76 11.29 -1.64 -4.96
CA VAL A 76 10.22 -1.04 -5.77
C VAL A 76 10.77 -0.45 -7.06
N ARG A 77 11.81 0.39 -6.99
CA ARG A 77 12.42 0.99 -8.19
C ARG A 77 12.97 -0.05 -9.16
N GLY A 78 13.68 -1.06 -8.65
CA GLY A 78 14.18 -2.16 -9.48
C GLY A 78 13.06 -2.90 -10.22
N SER A 79 11.91 -3.11 -9.59
CA SER A 79 10.75 -3.76 -10.22
C SER A 79 10.06 -2.89 -11.30
N MET A 80 10.30 -1.57 -11.31
CA MET A 80 9.74 -0.61 -12.29
C MET A 80 10.61 -0.43 -13.54
N GLU A 81 11.80 -1.02 -13.60
CA GLU A 81 12.74 -0.91 -14.73
C GLU A 81 12.32 -1.82 -15.89
N ALA A 82 11.07 -1.70 -16.36
CA ALA A 82 10.60 -2.44 -17.51
C ALA A 82 10.59 -1.59 -18.79
N THR A 83 10.91 -2.21 -19.92
CA THR A 83 10.71 -1.63 -21.25
C THR A 83 9.20 -1.48 -21.55
N ILE A 84 8.83 -0.70 -22.56
CA ILE A 84 7.41 -0.59 -22.98
C ILE A 84 6.83 -1.98 -23.31
N PRO A 85 7.45 -2.81 -24.18
CA PRO A 85 6.98 -4.17 -24.43
C PRO A 85 6.92 -5.03 -23.14
N GLY A 86 7.92 -4.88 -22.25
CA GLY A 86 7.96 -5.58 -20.97
C GLY A 86 6.75 -5.22 -20.07
N THR A 87 6.33 -3.96 -20.06
CA THR A 87 5.15 -3.53 -19.29
C THR A 87 3.86 -4.16 -19.84
N TYR A 88 3.69 -4.21 -21.17
CA TYR A 88 2.54 -4.90 -21.77
C TYR A 88 2.56 -6.41 -21.52
N TRP A 89 3.74 -7.02 -21.52
CA TRP A 89 3.88 -8.43 -21.10
C TRP A 89 3.49 -8.64 -19.64
N GLN A 90 3.92 -7.77 -18.75
CA GLN A 90 3.52 -7.78 -17.34
C GLN A 90 1.99 -7.63 -17.19
N LEU A 91 1.35 -6.75 -17.98
CA LEU A 91 -0.10 -6.60 -18.01
C LEU A 91 -0.79 -7.92 -18.35
N LEU A 92 -0.39 -8.56 -19.45
CA LEU A 92 -0.98 -9.84 -19.89
C LEU A 92 -0.81 -10.93 -18.83
N ARG A 93 0.41 -11.07 -18.28
CA ARG A 93 0.72 -12.05 -17.25
C ARG A 93 -0.07 -11.81 -15.96
N THR A 94 -0.15 -10.57 -15.52
CA THR A 94 -0.89 -10.20 -14.30
C THR A 94 -2.38 -10.46 -14.46
N ALA A 95 -2.98 -10.01 -15.57
CA ALA A 95 -4.37 -10.29 -15.89
C ALA A 95 -4.66 -11.79 -15.91
N TRP A 96 -3.79 -12.57 -16.58
CA TRP A 96 -3.91 -14.03 -16.62
C TRP A 96 -3.89 -14.65 -15.22
N ILE A 97 -2.97 -14.23 -14.34
CA ILE A 97 -2.85 -14.78 -12.99
C ILE A 97 -4.12 -14.51 -12.17
N TYR A 98 -4.64 -13.27 -12.15
CA TYR A 98 -5.83 -12.93 -11.39
C TYR A 98 -7.13 -13.55 -11.95
N ILE A 99 -7.23 -13.69 -13.28
CA ILE A 99 -8.41 -14.28 -13.94
C ILE A 99 -8.39 -15.81 -13.78
N SER A 100 -7.29 -16.48 -14.15
CA SER A 100 -7.19 -17.94 -14.15
C SER A 100 -7.25 -18.54 -12.73
N SER A 101 -6.69 -17.84 -11.74
CA SER A 101 -6.81 -18.24 -10.32
C SER A 101 -8.22 -18.03 -9.78
N GLY A 102 -9.05 -17.22 -10.43
CA GLY A 102 -10.35 -16.78 -9.94
C GLY A 102 -10.29 -15.74 -8.83
N ALA A 103 -9.09 -15.21 -8.53
CA ALA A 103 -8.91 -14.18 -7.51
C ALA A 103 -9.68 -12.90 -7.85
N LEU A 104 -9.59 -12.42 -9.10
CA LEU A 104 -10.30 -11.22 -9.56
C LEU A 104 -11.80 -11.27 -9.24
N ARG A 105 -12.47 -12.36 -9.62
CA ARG A 105 -13.93 -12.55 -9.37
C ARG A 105 -14.28 -12.52 -7.88
N ARG A 106 -13.39 -13.00 -7.02
CA ARG A 106 -13.59 -13.05 -5.56
C ARG A 106 -13.33 -11.71 -4.92
N LEU A 107 -12.30 -10.99 -5.35
CA LEU A 107 -12.02 -9.62 -4.91
C LEU A 107 -13.18 -8.67 -5.21
N MET A 108 -13.85 -8.84 -6.36
CA MET A 108 -15.04 -8.08 -6.73
C MET A 108 -16.22 -8.26 -5.76
N ARG A 109 -16.28 -9.37 -5.04
CA ARG A 109 -17.33 -9.62 -4.01
C ARG A 109 -17.07 -8.86 -2.72
N LEU A 110 -15.82 -8.43 -2.47
CA LEU A 110 -15.46 -7.64 -1.29
C LEU A 110 -15.81 -6.17 -1.49
N ARG A 111 -15.05 -5.49 -2.31
CA ARG A 111 -15.23 -4.07 -2.61
C ARG A 111 -14.93 -3.83 -4.09
N LYS A 112 -15.80 -3.08 -4.76
CA LYS A 112 -15.61 -2.76 -6.18
C LYS A 112 -14.50 -1.73 -6.39
N GLY A 113 -14.31 -0.80 -5.45
CA GLY A 113 -13.32 0.27 -5.54
C GLY A 113 -11.91 -0.21 -5.88
N PRO A 114 -11.29 -1.09 -5.07
CA PRO A 114 -9.93 -1.60 -5.34
C PRO A 114 -9.81 -2.33 -6.68
N VAL A 115 -10.86 -3.03 -7.11
CA VAL A 115 -10.86 -3.72 -8.40
C VAL A 115 -10.94 -2.73 -9.56
N ILE A 116 -11.78 -1.70 -9.45
CA ILE A 116 -11.85 -0.62 -10.44
C ILE A 116 -10.52 0.12 -10.51
N ALA A 117 -9.90 0.42 -9.37
CA ALA A 117 -8.56 1.01 -9.31
C ALA A 117 -7.50 0.10 -9.96
N ALA A 118 -7.61 -1.23 -9.78
CA ALA A 118 -6.73 -2.20 -10.43
C ALA A 118 -6.96 -2.31 -11.95
N LEU A 119 -8.18 -2.10 -12.42
CA LEU A 119 -8.51 -2.09 -13.85
C LEU A 119 -8.11 -0.78 -14.55
N TYR A 120 -7.92 0.30 -13.81
CA TYR A 120 -7.51 1.59 -14.37
C TYR A 120 -6.20 1.52 -15.19
N PRO A 121 -5.07 1.00 -14.68
CA PRO A 121 -3.85 0.90 -15.47
C PRO A 121 -4.01 -0.01 -16.69
N VAL A 122 -4.79 -1.09 -16.57
CA VAL A 122 -5.11 -1.98 -17.69
C VAL A 122 -5.84 -1.20 -18.79
N GLY A 123 -6.91 -0.50 -18.46
CA GLY A 123 -7.69 0.31 -19.41
C GLY A 123 -6.84 1.41 -20.05
N MET A 124 -6.06 2.13 -19.24
CA MET A 124 -5.18 3.21 -19.73
C MET A 124 -4.10 2.70 -20.67
N LEU A 125 -3.43 1.59 -20.35
CA LEU A 125 -2.42 0.99 -21.24
C LEU A 125 -3.04 0.49 -22.54
N LEU A 126 -4.23 -0.11 -22.51
CA LEU A 126 -4.95 -0.51 -23.72
C LEU A 126 -5.34 0.69 -24.59
N VAL A 127 -5.85 1.76 -24.00
CA VAL A 127 -6.15 3.02 -24.72
C VAL A 127 -4.88 3.59 -25.35
N GLN A 128 -3.76 3.62 -24.62
CA GLN A 128 -2.48 4.09 -25.15
C GLN A 128 -2.00 3.23 -26.34
N ALA A 129 -2.13 1.90 -26.25
CA ALA A 129 -1.79 0.98 -27.33
C ALA A 129 -2.67 1.20 -28.56
N ILE A 130 -4.00 1.35 -28.38
CA ILE A 130 -4.93 1.64 -29.47
C ILE A 130 -4.58 2.96 -30.15
N LEU A 131 -4.32 4.02 -29.40
CA LEU A 131 -3.94 5.32 -29.94
C LEU A 131 -2.61 5.24 -30.70
N ALA A 132 -1.63 4.47 -30.19
CA ALA A 132 -0.36 4.26 -30.88
C ALA A 132 -0.52 3.49 -32.19
N LEU A 133 -1.38 2.46 -32.21
CA LEU A 133 -1.69 1.70 -33.43
C LEU A 133 -2.45 2.56 -34.45
N LEU A 134 -3.40 3.37 -34.03
CA LEU A 134 -4.13 4.28 -34.90
C LEU A 134 -3.19 5.34 -35.52
N LEU A 135 -2.28 5.89 -34.70
CA LEU A 135 -1.27 6.83 -35.20
C LEU A 135 -0.31 6.14 -36.19
N ALA A 136 0.18 4.95 -35.86
CA ALA A 136 1.06 4.17 -36.73
C ALA A 136 0.39 3.89 -38.09
N TRP A 137 -0.87 3.45 -38.05
CA TRP A 137 -1.67 3.20 -39.25
C TRP A 137 -1.90 4.47 -40.07
N GLY A 138 -2.35 5.57 -39.41
CA GLY A 138 -2.60 6.84 -40.07
C GLY A 138 -1.36 7.44 -40.79
N VAL A 139 -0.18 7.37 -40.14
CA VAL A 139 1.08 7.80 -40.71
C VAL A 139 1.47 6.91 -41.93
N ALA A 140 1.33 5.58 -41.76
CA ALA A 140 1.61 4.64 -42.84
C ALA A 140 0.72 4.89 -44.08
N GLN A 141 -0.59 5.12 -43.87
CA GLN A 141 -1.54 5.44 -44.94
C GLN A 141 -1.21 6.79 -45.63
N ALA A 142 -0.92 7.81 -44.83
CA ALA A 142 -0.56 9.15 -45.41
C ALA A 142 0.70 9.05 -46.25
N LEU A 143 1.74 8.37 -45.79
CA LEU A 143 2.96 8.16 -46.54
C LEU A 143 2.74 7.27 -47.78
N GLY A 144 1.89 6.24 -47.66
CA GLY A 144 1.51 5.39 -48.81
C GLY A 144 0.77 6.14 -49.90
N LEU A 145 -0.13 7.07 -49.55
CA LEU A 145 -0.81 7.97 -50.49
C LEU A 145 0.20 8.90 -51.17
N LEU A 146 1.13 9.48 -50.43
CA LEU A 146 2.18 10.34 -51.00
C LEU A 146 3.10 9.56 -51.96
N ALA A 147 3.48 8.34 -51.57
CA ALA A 147 4.28 7.45 -52.40
C ALA A 147 3.54 7.07 -53.70
N GLY A 148 2.24 6.75 -53.59
CA GLY A 148 1.38 6.48 -54.77
C GLY A 148 1.27 7.67 -55.72
N LEU A 149 1.12 8.88 -55.20
CA LEU A 149 1.13 10.11 -55.99
C LEU A 149 2.48 10.36 -56.71
N ALA A 150 3.58 9.89 -56.11
CA ALA A 150 4.93 9.94 -56.71
C ALA A 150 5.22 8.75 -57.65
N GLY A 151 4.22 7.90 -57.94
CA GLY A 151 4.39 6.74 -58.81
C GLY A 151 5.14 5.56 -58.17
N LEU A 152 5.38 5.60 -56.85
CA LEU A 152 6.02 4.54 -56.07
C LEU A 152 4.94 3.63 -55.50
N GLY A 153 4.66 2.52 -56.19
CA GLY A 153 3.67 1.55 -55.75
C GLY A 153 4.29 0.19 -55.38
N GLY A 154 3.47 -0.72 -54.84
CA GLY A 154 3.85 -2.11 -54.57
C GLY A 154 4.14 -2.39 -53.11
N SER A 155 4.40 -3.70 -52.81
CA SER A 155 4.57 -4.20 -51.44
C SER A 155 5.78 -3.61 -50.71
N LEU A 156 6.85 -3.32 -51.45
CA LEU A 156 8.05 -2.68 -50.86
C LEU A 156 7.76 -1.23 -50.41
N ALA A 157 7.01 -0.45 -51.18
CA ALA A 157 6.61 0.89 -50.77
C ALA A 157 5.70 0.85 -49.54
N ALA A 158 4.74 -0.07 -49.47
CA ALA A 158 3.90 -0.28 -48.31
C ALA A 158 4.71 -0.64 -47.06
N LEU A 159 5.71 -1.51 -47.17
CA LEU A 159 6.63 -1.87 -46.10
C LEU A 159 7.43 -0.67 -45.61
N LEU A 160 8.04 0.12 -46.55
CA LEU A 160 8.82 1.30 -46.25
C LEU A 160 7.97 2.39 -45.55
N CYS A 161 6.71 2.54 -45.93
CA CYS A 161 5.78 3.50 -45.28
C CYS A 161 5.33 3.00 -43.89
N SER A 162 5.28 1.69 -43.61
CA SER A 162 4.90 1.17 -42.31
C SER A 162 5.97 1.39 -41.23
N VAL A 163 7.26 1.44 -41.59
CA VAL A 163 8.36 1.67 -40.62
C VAL A 163 8.25 3.02 -39.90
N PRO A 164 8.11 4.17 -40.61
CA PRO A 164 7.85 5.45 -39.94
C PRO A 164 6.55 5.47 -39.13
N GLY A 165 5.50 4.80 -39.62
CA GLY A 165 4.26 4.63 -38.88
C GLY A 165 4.46 3.96 -37.52
N LEU A 166 5.15 2.81 -37.51
CA LEU A 166 5.51 2.10 -36.28
C LEU A 166 6.38 2.97 -35.37
N GLY A 167 7.33 3.73 -35.95
CA GLY A 167 8.16 4.69 -35.22
C GLY A 167 7.32 5.77 -34.52
N ALA A 168 6.31 6.32 -35.20
CA ALA A 168 5.40 7.32 -34.65
C ALA A 168 4.55 6.72 -33.51
N GLY A 169 4.02 5.52 -33.68
CA GLY A 169 3.28 4.80 -32.63
C GLY A 169 4.15 4.54 -31.39
N TYR A 170 5.38 4.07 -31.59
CA TYR A 170 6.32 3.85 -30.48
C TYR A 170 6.70 5.17 -29.77
N ALA A 171 6.92 6.25 -30.54
CA ALA A 171 7.19 7.57 -29.98
C ALA A 171 6.04 8.08 -29.09
N LEU A 172 4.78 7.81 -29.48
CA LEU A 172 3.60 8.14 -28.67
C LEU A 172 3.58 7.34 -27.37
N LEU A 173 3.84 6.04 -27.41
CA LEU A 173 3.94 5.22 -26.18
C LEU A 173 5.06 5.71 -25.26
N HIS A 174 6.20 6.09 -25.83
CA HIS A 174 7.31 6.65 -25.08
C HIS A 174 6.96 8.00 -24.44
N TRP A 175 6.19 8.82 -25.13
CA TRP A 175 5.67 10.08 -24.59
C TRP A 175 4.73 9.84 -23.38
N PHE A 176 3.81 8.85 -23.46
CA PHE A 176 2.97 8.46 -22.33
C PHE A 176 3.80 7.96 -21.14
N LYS A 177 4.79 7.08 -21.40
CA LYS A 177 5.68 6.56 -20.35
C LYS A 177 6.44 7.68 -19.64
N LYS A 178 7.01 8.65 -20.38
CA LYS A 178 7.69 9.82 -19.80
C LYS A 178 6.77 10.69 -18.93
N ARG A 179 5.47 10.69 -19.20
CA ARG A 179 4.47 11.46 -18.45
C ARG A 179 3.65 10.64 -17.46
N ASP A 180 4.10 9.45 -17.14
CA ASP A 180 3.36 8.55 -16.25
C ASP A 180 3.09 9.14 -14.86
N GLY A 181 3.89 10.07 -14.39
CA GLY A 181 3.59 10.85 -13.17
C GLY A 181 2.26 11.62 -13.18
N LYS A 182 1.63 11.78 -14.38
CA LYS A 182 0.26 12.33 -14.53
C LYS A 182 -0.80 11.25 -14.69
N PHE A 183 -0.45 10.13 -15.30
CA PHE A 183 -1.37 9.04 -15.66
C PHE A 183 -1.34 7.89 -14.67
N PHE A 184 -0.19 7.63 -14.04
CA PHE A 184 0.03 6.53 -13.10
C PHE A 184 -0.29 5.13 -13.66
N ALA A 185 -0.32 4.97 -14.98
CA ALA A 185 -0.67 3.70 -15.61
C ALA A 185 0.47 2.68 -15.54
N TYR A 186 1.70 3.11 -15.87
CA TYR A 186 2.90 2.27 -15.75
C TYR A 186 3.22 1.98 -14.28
N TYR A 187 3.16 3.00 -13.42
CA TYR A 187 3.39 2.86 -11.99
C TYR A 187 2.50 1.79 -11.37
N LEU A 188 1.18 1.90 -11.56
CA LEU A 188 0.23 0.94 -10.98
C LEU A 188 0.34 -0.44 -11.60
N MET A 189 0.65 -0.53 -12.91
CA MET A 189 0.85 -1.82 -13.55
C MET A 189 2.03 -2.56 -12.92
N HIS A 190 3.11 -1.86 -12.60
CA HIS A 190 4.27 -2.44 -11.93
C HIS A 190 3.96 -2.89 -10.51
N ASP A 191 3.17 -2.13 -9.73
CA ASP A 191 2.72 -2.53 -8.39
C ASP A 191 1.94 -3.86 -8.43
N TYR A 192 0.94 -3.95 -9.32
CA TYR A 192 0.16 -5.18 -9.47
C TYR A 192 0.97 -6.34 -10.05
N ALA A 193 1.89 -6.05 -10.97
CA ALA A 193 2.78 -7.06 -11.53
C ALA A 193 3.75 -7.60 -10.48
N HIS A 194 4.31 -6.74 -9.62
CA HIS A 194 5.18 -7.15 -8.51
C HIS A 194 4.45 -8.10 -7.56
N THR A 195 3.23 -7.74 -7.16
CA THR A 195 2.37 -8.56 -6.30
C THR A 195 2.02 -9.90 -6.94
N ALA A 196 1.74 -9.93 -8.26
CA ALA A 196 1.32 -11.14 -8.98
C ALA A 196 2.49 -12.02 -9.44
N ALA A 197 3.69 -11.47 -9.62
CA ALA A 197 4.82 -12.12 -10.32
C ALA A 197 5.13 -13.54 -9.82
N HIS A 198 4.99 -13.78 -8.52
CA HIS A 198 5.23 -15.06 -7.87
C HIS A 198 3.94 -15.74 -7.39
N HIS A 199 2.77 -15.39 -7.99
CA HIS A 199 1.47 -15.93 -7.60
C HIS A 199 1.13 -15.71 -6.11
N GLY A 200 1.66 -14.64 -5.51
CA GLY A 200 1.46 -14.29 -4.10
C GLY A 200 2.55 -14.79 -3.15
N GLU A 201 3.54 -15.50 -3.65
CA GLU A 201 4.75 -15.84 -2.90
C GLU A 201 5.65 -14.61 -2.76
N MET A 202 6.33 -14.47 -1.63
CA MET A 202 7.27 -13.37 -1.40
C MET A 202 8.52 -13.50 -2.26
N ALA A 203 8.96 -12.40 -2.87
CA ALA A 203 10.21 -12.36 -3.60
C ALA A 203 11.40 -12.55 -2.65
N PRO A 204 12.48 -13.28 -3.04
CA PRO A 204 13.61 -13.55 -2.15
C PRO A 204 14.29 -12.28 -1.60
N GLU A 205 14.42 -11.25 -2.41
CA GLU A 205 14.99 -9.96 -1.99
C GLU A 205 14.12 -9.26 -0.95
N LEU A 206 12.80 -9.41 -1.03
CA LEU A 206 11.86 -8.87 -0.06
C LEU A 206 11.94 -9.65 1.25
N GLU A 207 12.14 -10.98 1.20
CA GLU A 207 12.39 -11.81 2.37
C GLU A 207 13.64 -11.37 3.15
N VAL A 208 14.74 -11.07 2.43
CA VAL A 208 15.96 -10.53 3.05
C VAL A 208 15.68 -9.18 3.73
N ARG A 209 14.89 -8.32 3.06
CA ARG A 209 14.54 -7.01 3.59
C ARG A 209 13.67 -7.12 4.85
N MET A 210 12.69 -8.01 4.87
CA MET A 210 11.82 -8.25 6.03
C MET A 210 12.59 -8.80 7.23
N ARG A 211 13.61 -9.66 7.01
CA ARG A 211 14.51 -10.08 8.11
C ARG A 211 15.21 -8.87 8.74
N ARG A 212 15.68 -7.93 7.92
CA ARG A 212 16.29 -6.69 8.46
C ARG A 212 15.30 -5.84 9.24
N PHE A 213 14.04 -5.75 8.78
CA PHE A 213 12.99 -5.04 9.52
C PHE A 213 12.72 -5.70 10.87
N ARG A 214 12.63 -7.03 10.89
CA ARG A 214 12.47 -7.81 12.14
C ARG A 214 13.60 -7.54 13.13
N GLU A 215 14.87 -7.51 12.67
CA GLU A 215 16.03 -7.22 13.53
C GLU A 215 15.92 -5.84 14.18
N LEU A 216 15.56 -4.81 13.41
CA LEU A 216 15.40 -3.44 13.91
C LEU A 216 14.28 -3.32 14.95
N ILE A 217 13.16 -4.01 14.73
CA ILE A 217 12.05 -4.02 15.68
C ILE A 217 12.42 -4.82 16.93
N SER A 218 13.12 -5.95 16.77
CA SER A 218 13.61 -6.76 17.87
C SER A 218 14.61 -5.99 18.76
N GLU A 219 15.50 -5.21 18.15
CA GLU A 219 16.41 -4.32 18.88
C GLU A 219 15.65 -3.27 19.71
N ALA A 220 14.60 -2.67 19.14
CA ALA A 220 13.77 -1.70 19.87
C ALA A 220 12.99 -2.33 21.03
N LEU A 221 12.59 -3.59 20.92
CA LEU A 221 11.89 -4.31 22.00
C LEU A 221 12.80 -4.68 23.17
N GLN A 222 14.11 -4.52 23.05
CA GLN A 222 15.07 -4.70 24.16
C GLN A 222 15.30 -3.40 24.95
N ASP A 223 14.85 -2.25 24.42
CA ASP A 223 14.98 -0.96 25.09
C ASP A 223 13.88 -0.79 26.17
N LYS A 224 14.31 -0.97 27.43
CA LYS A 224 13.42 -0.87 28.61
C LYS A 224 12.93 0.55 28.93
N GLU A 225 13.51 1.56 28.28
CA GLU A 225 13.07 2.94 28.46
C GLU A 225 11.87 3.30 27.56
N LEU A 226 11.53 2.42 26.63
CA LEU A 226 10.34 2.57 25.77
C LEU A 226 9.10 1.99 26.47
N ASP A 227 8.01 2.71 26.38
CA ASP A 227 6.69 2.21 26.80
C ASP A 227 6.01 1.40 25.67
N GLU A 228 6.23 1.79 24.42
CA GLU A 228 5.62 1.14 23.26
C GLU A 228 6.56 1.11 22.04
N VAL A 229 6.58 -0.03 21.36
CA VAL A 229 7.05 -0.17 19.97
C VAL A 229 5.83 -0.34 19.08
N LEU A 230 5.59 0.61 18.19
CA LEU A 230 4.46 0.62 17.26
C LEU A 230 4.94 0.38 15.83
N VAL A 231 4.43 -0.67 15.19
CA VAL A 231 4.65 -0.91 13.75
C VAL A 231 3.43 -0.38 12.99
N VAL A 232 3.68 0.43 11.97
CA VAL A 232 2.63 0.99 11.10
C VAL A 232 2.86 0.48 9.69
N GLY A 233 1.93 -0.28 9.14
CA GLY A 233 1.97 -0.77 7.75
C GLY A 233 0.92 -0.05 6.90
N HIS A 234 1.32 0.66 5.85
CA HIS A 234 0.40 1.35 4.96
C HIS A 234 0.30 0.66 3.59
N SER A 235 -0.92 0.44 3.10
CA SER A 235 -1.15 -0.19 1.79
C SER A 235 -0.49 -1.58 1.71
N SER A 236 0.42 -1.81 0.76
CA SER A 236 1.24 -3.03 0.66
C SER A 236 2.14 -3.24 1.89
N GLY A 237 2.54 -2.18 2.60
CA GLY A 237 3.28 -2.28 3.86
C GLY A 237 2.50 -3.00 4.97
N ALA A 238 1.17 -3.08 4.87
CA ALA A 238 0.35 -3.79 5.83
C ALA A 238 0.60 -5.31 5.81
N HIS A 239 0.64 -5.93 4.62
CA HIS A 239 0.91 -7.37 4.54
C HIS A 239 2.37 -7.71 4.86
N LEU A 240 3.33 -6.81 4.55
CA LEU A 240 4.72 -6.95 5.01
C LEU A 240 4.80 -6.90 6.53
N GLY A 241 4.08 -5.97 7.16
CA GLY A 241 3.98 -5.85 8.61
C GLY A 241 3.46 -7.11 9.28
N VAL A 242 2.43 -7.75 8.70
CA VAL A 242 1.91 -9.06 9.18
C VAL A 242 3.01 -10.10 9.22
N SER A 243 3.75 -10.28 8.12
CA SER A 243 4.79 -11.32 8.04
C SER A 243 6.01 -11.00 8.92
N VAL A 244 6.42 -9.74 8.99
CA VAL A 244 7.53 -9.31 9.87
C VAL A 244 7.20 -9.56 11.34
N LEU A 245 5.99 -9.22 11.78
CA LEU A 245 5.55 -9.39 13.17
C LEU A 245 5.29 -10.85 13.50
N ALA A 246 4.77 -11.64 12.58
CA ALA A 246 4.64 -13.09 12.78
C ALA A 246 6.01 -13.75 12.99
N ASP A 247 7.00 -13.44 12.16
CA ASP A 247 8.37 -13.93 12.32
C ASP A 247 9.03 -13.44 13.60
N LEU A 248 8.76 -12.20 14.00
CA LEU A 248 9.28 -11.61 15.23
C LEU A 248 8.79 -12.39 16.47
N ILE A 249 7.49 -12.66 16.52
CA ILE A 249 6.87 -13.35 17.66
C ILE A 249 7.29 -14.84 17.68
N ARG A 250 7.36 -15.51 16.52
CA ARG A 250 7.87 -16.90 16.44
C ARG A 250 9.31 -17.03 16.92
N ALA A 251 10.13 -16.01 16.69
CA ALA A 251 11.52 -16.00 17.16
C ALA A 251 11.64 -15.82 18.68
N GLY A 252 10.56 -15.51 19.37
CA GLY A 252 10.51 -15.24 20.81
C GLY A 252 10.73 -13.76 21.12
N LEU A 253 9.96 -13.23 22.05
CA LEU A 253 10.05 -11.84 22.52
C LEU A 253 10.65 -11.78 23.93
N PRO A 254 11.39 -10.71 24.30
CA PRO A 254 11.83 -10.53 25.69
C PRO A 254 10.63 -10.48 26.64
N ALA A 255 10.79 -11.05 27.85
CA ALA A 255 9.71 -11.06 28.85
C ALA A 255 9.41 -9.64 29.36
N ASP A 256 10.47 -8.87 29.60
CA ASP A 256 10.40 -7.48 30.06
C ASP A 256 10.66 -6.55 28.86
N ARG A 257 9.61 -6.23 28.12
CA ARG A 257 9.65 -5.46 26.90
C ARG A 257 8.57 -4.38 26.86
N PRO A 258 8.74 -3.31 26.04
CA PRO A 258 7.67 -2.36 25.77
C PRO A 258 6.46 -3.05 25.11
N VAL A 259 5.29 -2.44 25.23
CA VAL A 259 4.07 -2.92 24.55
C VAL A 259 4.29 -2.93 23.04
N LEU A 260 3.85 -3.99 22.36
CA LEU A 260 3.92 -4.10 20.92
C LEU A 260 2.56 -3.76 20.28
N GLY A 261 2.54 -2.77 19.40
CA GLY A 261 1.36 -2.39 18.61
C GLY A 261 1.57 -2.60 17.12
N PHE A 262 0.51 -2.98 16.40
CA PHE A 262 0.46 -3.00 14.95
C PHE A 262 -0.75 -2.21 14.43
N LEU A 263 -0.47 -1.18 13.65
CA LEU A 263 -1.47 -0.35 12.98
C LEU A 263 -1.39 -0.58 11.48
N SER A 264 -2.36 -1.26 10.89
CA SER A 264 -2.47 -1.38 9.43
C SER A 264 -3.42 -0.33 8.87
N LEU A 265 -2.97 0.40 7.84
CA LEU A 265 -3.66 1.54 7.25
C LEU A 265 -3.93 1.29 5.76
N GLY A 266 -5.17 1.46 5.31
CA GLY A 266 -5.52 1.34 3.90
C GLY A 266 -5.04 0.05 3.26
N GLN A 267 -5.16 -1.08 3.92
CA GLN A 267 -4.55 -2.34 3.56
C GLN A 267 -5.09 -2.92 2.24
N VAL A 268 -4.21 -3.61 1.53
CA VAL A 268 -4.47 -4.33 0.28
C VAL A 268 -4.17 -5.83 0.39
N VAL A 269 -4.19 -6.37 1.59
CA VAL A 269 -3.88 -7.78 1.91
C VAL A 269 -4.60 -8.77 0.99
N PRO A 270 -5.90 -8.63 0.65
CA PRO A 270 -6.60 -9.56 -0.23
C PRO A 270 -6.00 -9.67 -1.63
N MET A 271 -5.33 -8.63 -2.15
CA MET A 271 -4.65 -8.70 -3.45
C MET A 271 -3.57 -9.78 -3.47
N VAL A 272 -2.92 -10.04 -2.34
CA VAL A 272 -1.88 -11.07 -2.19
C VAL A 272 -2.47 -12.37 -1.69
N SER A 273 -3.21 -12.34 -0.56
CA SER A 273 -3.67 -13.56 0.14
C SER A 273 -4.64 -14.42 -0.69
N PHE A 274 -5.33 -13.84 -1.70
CA PHE A 274 -6.24 -14.55 -2.60
C PHE A 274 -5.50 -15.26 -3.76
N LEU A 275 -4.18 -15.08 -3.88
CA LEU A 275 -3.37 -15.76 -4.89
C LEU A 275 -2.96 -17.17 -4.42
N PRO A 276 -2.77 -18.11 -5.36
CA PRO A 276 -2.59 -19.52 -5.03
C PRO A 276 -1.38 -19.82 -4.15
N ARG A 277 -0.24 -19.14 -4.36
CA ARG A 277 1.02 -19.39 -3.65
C ARG A 277 1.24 -18.49 -2.44
N ALA A 278 0.27 -17.68 -2.03
CA ALA A 278 0.37 -16.83 -0.85
C ALA A 278 0.28 -17.62 0.48
N LEU A 279 0.83 -18.83 0.51
CA LEU A 279 0.78 -19.75 1.65
C LEU A 279 1.36 -19.09 2.91
N ARG A 280 2.55 -18.50 2.79
CA ARG A 280 3.22 -17.81 3.89
C ARG A 280 2.35 -16.71 4.48
N LEU A 281 1.86 -15.78 3.66
CA LEU A 281 1.03 -14.68 4.16
C LEU A 281 -0.25 -15.19 4.86
N ARG A 282 -0.88 -16.23 4.33
CA ARG A 282 -2.05 -16.85 4.96
C ARG A 282 -1.72 -17.47 6.31
N THR A 283 -0.58 -18.17 6.40
CA THR A 283 -0.08 -18.74 7.66
C THR A 283 0.21 -17.62 8.68
N ASP A 284 0.86 -16.54 8.24
CA ASP A 284 1.18 -15.41 9.10
C ASP A 284 -0.07 -14.67 9.59
N LEU A 285 -1.08 -14.50 8.72
CA LEU A 285 -2.39 -13.94 9.09
C LEU A 285 -3.09 -14.79 10.16
N GLN A 286 -3.12 -16.12 9.96
CA GLN A 286 -3.72 -17.05 10.91
C GLN A 286 -2.98 -17.05 12.25
N TYR A 287 -1.67 -17.05 12.22
CA TYR A 287 -0.83 -17.02 13.41
C TYR A 287 -1.00 -15.70 14.18
N LEU A 288 -0.78 -14.57 13.50
CA LEU A 288 -0.76 -13.25 14.13
C LEU A 288 -2.09 -12.86 14.76
N CYS A 289 -3.21 -13.28 14.17
CA CYS A 289 -4.55 -12.89 14.64
C CYS A 289 -4.94 -13.51 15.99
N GLN A 290 -4.21 -14.49 16.50
CA GLN A 290 -4.45 -15.14 17.78
C GLN A 290 -3.52 -14.65 18.89
N ARG A 291 -2.47 -13.87 18.55
CA ARG A 291 -1.39 -13.54 19.47
C ARG A 291 -1.82 -12.52 20.50
N GLU A 292 -1.40 -12.74 21.75
CA GLU A 292 -1.62 -11.82 22.87
C GLU A 292 -0.50 -10.80 23.03
N GLU A 293 0.64 -11.08 22.38
CA GLU A 293 1.86 -10.29 22.48
C GLU A 293 1.76 -8.92 21.81
N LEU A 294 0.71 -8.69 21.00
CA LEU A 294 0.47 -7.42 20.34
C LEU A 294 -1.00 -7.02 20.36
N ALA A 295 -1.27 -5.73 20.15
CA ALA A 295 -2.58 -5.24 19.71
C ALA A 295 -2.51 -4.90 18.22
N TRP A 296 -3.44 -5.42 17.41
CA TRP A 296 -3.50 -5.10 15.97
C TRP A 296 -4.81 -4.38 15.64
N VAL A 297 -4.68 -3.13 15.18
CA VAL A 297 -5.80 -2.30 14.70
C VAL A 297 -5.66 -2.09 13.20
N ASP A 298 -6.72 -2.42 12.44
CA ASP A 298 -6.82 -2.20 10.99
C ASP A 298 -7.74 -1.03 10.70
N VAL A 299 -7.18 0.02 10.09
CA VAL A 299 -7.92 1.25 9.79
C VAL A 299 -8.04 1.43 8.29
N THR A 300 -9.28 1.42 7.82
CA THR A 300 -9.61 1.65 6.41
C THR A 300 -10.84 2.57 6.30
N ALA A 301 -11.14 3.06 5.12
CA ALA A 301 -12.32 3.91 4.91
C ALA A 301 -13.04 3.55 3.60
N PRO A 302 -14.38 3.40 3.59
CA PRO A 302 -15.16 3.09 2.37
C PRO A 302 -14.96 4.07 1.23
N GLY A 303 -14.55 5.30 1.53
CA GLY A 303 -14.23 6.32 0.52
C GLY A 303 -12.89 6.12 -0.18
N ASP A 304 -11.99 5.30 0.37
CA ASP A 304 -10.71 4.95 -0.25
C ASP A 304 -10.92 3.87 -1.33
N GLY A 305 -10.81 4.27 -2.59
CA GLY A 305 -10.94 3.37 -3.73
C GLY A 305 -9.74 2.43 -3.92
N CYS A 306 -8.63 2.62 -3.21
CA CYS A 306 -7.43 1.78 -3.34
C CYS A 306 -7.39 0.65 -2.30
N ALA A 307 -8.07 0.80 -1.16
CA ALA A 307 -8.02 -0.16 -0.06
C ALA A 307 -9.25 -1.10 -0.03
N PHE A 308 -9.07 -2.30 0.55
CA PHE A 308 -10.18 -3.20 0.87
C PHE A 308 -10.88 -2.73 2.15
N ALA A 309 -11.59 -1.64 2.03
CA ALA A 309 -12.20 -0.91 3.13
C ALA A 309 -13.12 -1.79 3.98
N LEU A 310 -12.81 -1.85 5.28
CA LEU A 310 -13.52 -2.63 6.29
C LEU A 310 -13.58 -4.15 6.01
N CYS A 311 -12.72 -4.66 5.13
CA CYS A 311 -12.56 -6.09 4.98
C CYS A 311 -11.55 -6.60 6.02
N ASP A 312 -11.99 -7.47 6.91
CA ASP A 312 -11.10 -8.14 7.85
C ASP A 312 -10.13 -9.04 7.08
N PRO A 313 -8.82 -8.70 7.02
CA PRO A 313 -7.89 -9.39 6.13
C PRO A 313 -7.70 -10.87 6.45
N VAL A 314 -7.90 -11.28 7.71
CA VAL A 314 -7.81 -12.67 8.15
C VAL A 314 -9.07 -13.44 7.74
N ALA A 315 -10.24 -12.88 8.05
CA ALA A 315 -11.51 -13.55 7.78
C ALA A 315 -11.78 -13.68 6.28
N VAL A 316 -11.60 -12.61 5.49
CA VAL A 316 -11.86 -12.67 4.03
C VAL A 316 -10.87 -13.58 3.31
N SER A 317 -9.66 -13.76 3.85
CA SER A 317 -8.67 -14.73 3.36
C SER A 317 -9.04 -16.18 3.67
N GLY A 318 -10.08 -16.40 4.49
CA GLY A 318 -10.57 -17.74 4.85
C GLY A 318 -9.66 -18.51 5.81
N VAL A 319 -8.83 -17.80 6.57
CA VAL A 319 -7.87 -18.40 7.52
C VAL A 319 -8.12 -18.00 8.98
N ALA A 320 -9.28 -17.42 9.27
CA ALA A 320 -9.65 -17.06 10.62
C ALA A 320 -9.91 -18.31 11.49
N PRO A 321 -9.12 -18.56 12.54
CA PRO A 321 -9.30 -19.69 13.45
C PRO A 321 -10.40 -19.42 14.49
N LYS A 322 -10.84 -20.46 15.17
CA LYS A 322 -11.61 -20.30 16.41
C LYS A 322 -10.72 -19.59 17.42
N GLY A 323 -11.23 -18.55 18.06
CA GLY A 323 -10.43 -17.76 19.03
C GLY A 323 -9.61 -16.62 18.38
N LYS A 324 -9.89 -16.25 17.13
CA LYS A 324 -9.36 -15.04 16.50
C LYS A 324 -9.63 -13.82 17.40
N ARG A 325 -8.57 -13.06 17.71
CA ARG A 325 -8.61 -11.80 18.47
C ARG A 325 -8.50 -10.59 17.56
N TRP A 326 -7.59 -10.65 16.58
CA TRP A 326 -7.18 -9.53 15.74
C TRP A 326 -7.49 -9.75 14.26
N PRO A 327 -7.52 -8.67 13.45
CA PRO A 327 -7.44 -7.27 13.87
C PRO A 327 -8.76 -6.73 14.45
N LEU A 328 -8.65 -5.63 15.21
CA LEU A 328 -9.76 -4.72 15.43
C LEU A 328 -9.94 -3.87 14.15
N VAL A 329 -10.98 -4.14 13.38
CA VAL A 329 -11.25 -3.43 12.12
C VAL A 329 -12.12 -2.20 12.40
N ILE A 330 -11.59 -1.00 12.15
CA ILE A 330 -12.28 0.27 12.33
C ILE A 330 -12.24 1.14 11.09
N SER A 331 -13.16 2.10 11.01
CA SER A 331 -13.26 3.06 9.91
C SER A 331 -12.65 4.41 10.27
N ALA A 332 -11.78 4.95 9.39
CA ALA A 332 -11.41 6.37 9.44
C ALA A 332 -12.55 7.30 8.95
N ALA A 333 -13.64 6.76 8.43
CA ALA A 333 -14.90 7.43 8.10
C ALA A 333 -14.74 8.74 7.30
N PHE A 334 -13.95 8.74 6.23
CA PHE A 334 -13.57 9.94 5.44
C PHE A 334 -14.74 10.86 5.09
N THR A 335 -15.94 10.32 4.83
CA THR A 335 -17.14 11.14 4.54
C THR A 335 -17.70 11.87 5.76
N GLN A 336 -17.27 11.53 6.96
CA GLN A 336 -17.70 12.15 8.22
C GLN A 336 -16.57 12.98 8.84
N THR A 337 -15.33 12.52 8.69
CA THR A 337 -14.13 13.12 9.29
C THR A 337 -13.48 14.18 8.41
N LEU A 338 -13.88 14.26 7.14
CA LEU A 338 -13.55 15.37 6.25
C LEU A 338 -14.76 16.27 6.04
N SER A 339 -14.54 17.58 5.97
CA SER A 339 -15.59 18.52 5.57
C SER A 339 -16.12 18.22 4.17
N PRO A 340 -17.35 18.60 3.83
CA PRO A 340 -17.91 18.40 2.48
C PRO A 340 -17.03 19.02 1.39
N GLU A 341 -16.36 20.15 1.69
CA GLU A 341 -15.44 20.86 0.80
C GLU A 341 -14.19 20.03 0.55
N ARG A 342 -13.54 19.54 1.60
CA ARG A 342 -12.33 18.72 1.52
C ARG A 342 -12.62 17.36 0.88
N TRP A 343 -13.76 16.75 1.21
CA TRP A 343 -14.22 15.53 0.56
C TRP A 343 -14.43 15.70 -0.95
N ARG A 344 -15.10 16.79 -1.41
CA ARG A 344 -15.28 17.08 -2.84
C ARG A 344 -13.96 17.26 -3.58
N GLN A 345 -12.94 17.84 -2.94
CA GLN A 345 -11.60 18.02 -3.52
C GLN A 345 -10.84 16.69 -3.65
N LEU A 346 -11.05 15.74 -2.73
CA LEU A 346 -10.25 14.52 -2.61
C LEU A 346 -10.89 13.28 -3.25
N ARG A 347 -12.20 13.16 -3.26
CA ARG A 347 -12.94 11.92 -3.63
C ARG A 347 -12.57 11.30 -4.98
N TRP A 348 -12.07 12.09 -5.93
CA TRP A 348 -11.62 11.63 -7.24
C TRP A 348 -10.10 11.61 -7.39
N ARG A 349 -9.36 11.94 -6.35
CA ARG A 349 -7.90 11.89 -6.31
C ARG A 349 -7.45 10.65 -5.55
N PHE A 350 -7.72 9.49 -6.11
CA PHE A 350 -7.60 8.18 -5.44
C PHE A 350 -6.29 8.02 -4.67
N PHE A 351 -5.13 8.30 -5.27
CA PHE A 351 -3.84 8.23 -4.57
C PHE A 351 -3.74 9.19 -3.39
N ARG A 352 -4.16 10.43 -3.59
CA ARG A 352 -4.11 11.41 -2.50
C ARG A 352 -5.05 11.02 -1.36
N LEU A 353 -6.21 10.49 -1.70
CA LEU A 353 -7.17 10.00 -0.71
C LEU A 353 -6.66 8.74 0.01
N HIS A 354 -5.91 7.88 -0.70
CA HIS A 354 -5.27 6.72 -0.08
C HIS A 354 -4.19 7.09 0.96
N PHE A 355 -3.56 8.26 0.82
CA PHE A 355 -2.65 8.82 1.82
C PHE A 355 -3.36 9.59 2.95
N GLN A 356 -4.69 9.75 2.90
CA GLN A 356 -5.43 10.52 3.92
C GLN A 356 -5.28 9.95 5.33
N TYR A 357 -5.03 8.67 5.48
CA TYR A 357 -4.73 8.06 6.79
C TYR A 357 -3.52 8.68 7.49
N LEU A 358 -2.60 9.28 6.76
CA LEU A 358 -1.39 9.94 7.25
C LEU A 358 -1.53 11.47 7.32
N CYS A 359 -2.72 12.00 7.02
CA CYS A 359 -3.00 13.43 6.91
C CYS A 359 -3.95 13.90 8.00
N ALA A 360 -4.05 15.22 8.14
CA ALA A 360 -5.00 15.86 9.06
C ALA A 360 -6.46 15.64 8.62
N PHE A 361 -7.34 15.56 9.60
CA PHE A 361 -8.78 15.53 9.45
C PHE A 361 -9.36 16.82 10.01
N ASP A 362 -10.09 17.57 9.19
CA ASP A 362 -10.73 18.83 9.58
C ASP A 362 -11.98 18.64 10.45
N ARG A 363 -12.47 17.41 10.57
CA ARG A 363 -13.49 16.95 11.51
C ARG A 363 -13.04 15.67 12.20
N PRO A 364 -12.03 15.74 13.09
CA PRO A 364 -11.43 14.56 13.67
C PRO A 364 -12.46 13.71 14.42
N GLY A 365 -12.39 12.40 14.21
CA GLY A 365 -13.19 11.39 14.90
C GLY A 365 -12.34 10.54 15.83
N ASP A 366 -12.66 9.26 15.87
CA ASP A 366 -11.96 8.25 16.66
C ASP A 366 -10.51 8.00 16.18
N TYR A 367 -10.28 8.12 14.88
CA TYR A 367 -8.98 7.95 14.26
C TYR A 367 -8.25 9.29 14.09
N ASP A 368 -7.05 9.38 14.67
CA ASP A 368 -6.08 10.46 14.50
C ASP A 368 -4.67 9.84 14.49
N TYR A 369 -4.01 9.88 13.33
CA TYR A 369 -2.69 9.30 13.13
C TYR A 369 -1.62 9.87 14.08
N PHE A 370 -1.68 11.15 14.33
CA PHE A 370 -0.70 11.84 15.18
C PHE A 370 -0.94 11.55 16.67
N ARG A 371 -2.19 11.44 17.11
CA ARG A 371 -2.51 10.96 18.44
C ARG A 371 -2.11 9.51 18.69
N ILE A 372 -2.17 8.67 17.67
CA ILE A 372 -1.73 7.27 17.76
C ILE A 372 -0.21 7.20 17.82
N THR A 373 0.49 7.96 16.97
CA THR A 373 1.95 7.86 16.82
C THR A 373 2.76 8.72 17.79
N ALA A 374 2.16 9.76 18.37
CA ALA A 374 2.84 10.67 19.29
C ALA A 374 2.07 11.01 20.57
N GLY A 375 0.86 10.46 20.75
CA GLY A 375 0.04 10.71 21.93
C GLY A 375 0.34 9.79 23.12
N PRO A 376 -0.28 10.03 24.30
CA PRO A 376 0.09 9.39 25.56
C PRO A 376 -0.45 7.97 25.77
N LEU A 377 -1.35 7.49 24.94
CA LEU A 377 -1.92 6.15 25.06
C LEU A 377 -1.22 5.16 24.12
N THR A 378 -0.98 3.94 24.57
CA THR A 378 -0.58 2.85 23.68
C THR A 378 -1.71 2.54 22.69
N LEU A 379 -1.41 1.85 21.59
CA LEU A 379 -2.42 1.42 20.63
C LEU A 379 -3.48 0.54 21.32
N ALA A 380 -3.05 -0.35 22.22
CA ALA A 380 -3.91 -1.23 22.99
C ALA A 380 -4.85 -0.45 23.92
N ASP A 381 -4.31 0.52 24.67
CA ASP A 381 -5.11 1.30 25.62
C ASP A 381 -6.09 2.22 24.90
N ARG A 382 -5.67 2.83 23.78
CA ARG A 382 -6.51 3.72 22.99
C ARG A 382 -7.77 3.04 22.47
N TYR A 383 -7.69 1.77 22.12
CA TYR A 383 -8.78 1.03 21.50
C TYR A 383 -9.31 -0.14 22.38
N ARG A 384 -8.99 -0.15 23.68
CA ARG A 384 -9.36 -1.22 24.61
C ARG A 384 -10.85 -1.56 24.59
N ASP A 385 -11.70 -0.53 24.64
CA ASP A 385 -13.16 -0.68 24.71
C ASP A 385 -13.84 -0.47 23.36
N ARG A 386 -13.05 -0.40 22.29
CA ARG A 386 -13.56 -0.11 20.95
C ARG A 386 -14.07 -1.39 20.27
N ASN A 387 -15.35 -1.38 19.93
CA ASN A 387 -15.92 -2.45 19.11
C ASN A 387 -15.55 -2.31 17.64
N PRO A 388 -15.40 -3.40 16.88
CA PRO A 388 -15.21 -3.37 15.44
C PRO A 388 -16.35 -2.62 14.73
N SER A 389 -16.05 -2.00 13.58
CA SER A 389 -17.06 -1.35 12.76
C SER A 389 -18.16 -2.33 12.35
N ARG A 390 -19.43 -1.92 12.50
CA ARG A 390 -20.60 -2.77 12.19
C ARG A 390 -20.66 -3.17 10.71
N SER A 391 -20.13 -2.34 9.82
CA SER A 391 -20.10 -2.58 8.36
C SER A 391 -18.85 -3.32 7.87
N ARG A 392 -18.09 -3.95 8.80
CA ARG A 392 -16.97 -4.80 8.40
C ARG A 392 -17.43 -6.00 7.60
N ILE A 393 -16.58 -6.45 6.69
CA ILE A 393 -16.74 -7.69 5.94
C ILE A 393 -15.80 -8.72 6.55
N ASP A 394 -16.38 -9.77 7.15
CA ASP A 394 -15.66 -10.84 7.85
C ASP A 394 -16.03 -12.25 7.35
N LEU A 395 -16.62 -12.33 6.15
CA LEU A 395 -16.97 -13.60 5.52
C LEU A 395 -15.76 -14.15 4.73
N PRO A 396 -15.50 -15.47 4.77
CA PRO A 396 -14.45 -16.10 3.97
C PRO A 396 -14.80 -16.07 2.49
N ILE A 397 -13.99 -15.39 1.69
CA ILE A 397 -14.20 -15.20 0.25
C ILE A 397 -13.10 -15.85 -0.59
N SER A 398 -11.87 -15.93 -0.07
CA SER A 398 -10.76 -16.56 -0.79
C SER A 398 -11.07 -18.02 -1.18
N LYS A 399 -10.59 -18.44 -2.36
CA LYS A 399 -10.59 -19.85 -2.77
C LYS A 399 -9.45 -20.63 -2.10
N PHE A 400 -8.35 -19.92 -1.86
CA PHE A 400 -7.13 -20.51 -1.32
C PHE A 400 -7.09 -20.20 0.17
N THR A 401 -7.21 -21.24 0.98
CA THR A 401 -7.28 -21.16 2.45
C THR A 401 -6.19 -21.99 3.13
N SER A 402 -5.36 -22.66 2.33
CA SER A 402 -4.26 -23.48 2.89
C SER A 402 -3.27 -22.59 3.64
N VAL A 403 -2.82 -23.12 4.77
CA VAL A 403 -1.75 -22.59 5.61
C VAL A 403 -0.67 -23.67 5.76
N ALA A 404 0.56 -23.28 6.06
CA ALA A 404 1.62 -24.23 6.36
C ALA A 404 1.30 -24.93 7.70
N ALA A 405 1.63 -26.21 7.81
CA ALA A 405 1.65 -26.88 9.12
C ALA A 405 2.75 -26.22 9.97
N GLU A 406 2.45 -25.94 11.23
CA GLU A 406 3.40 -25.45 12.22
C GLU A 406 4.37 -26.57 12.64
#